data_ca56b6b36618a67aadbfad15701108cd
#
_entry.id   ca56b6b36618a67aadbfad15701108cd
#
_cell.length_a   1.000
_cell.length_b   1.000
_cell.length_c   1.000
_cell.angle_alpha   90.00
_cell.angle_beta   90.00
_cell.angle_gamma   90.00
#
_symmetry.space_group_name_H-M   'P 1'
#
loop_
_entity.id
_entity.type
_entity.pdbx_description
1 polymer ?
#
loop_
_entity_poly.entity_id
_entity_poly.type
_entity_poly.pdbx_seq_one_letter_code
_entity_poly.pdbx_strand_id
1 'polypeptide(L)' 'MYFELTAPNQLALERAFWEAEVIGLDPELNSQPLTFNIGTGSIEKVSRIRDKYNLIESYTSDYEPTGYTGR' A
#
# COMPACT_ATOMS: atom_id res chain seq x y z
N MET A 1 5.41 0.29 -10.09
CA MET A 1 5.98 0.03 -8.76
C MET A 1 4.96 -0.65 -7.85
N TYR A 2 5.45 -1.38 -6.91
CA TYR A 2 4.63 -2.13 -5.98
C TYR A 2 5.05 -1.81 -4.56
N PHE A 3 4.08 -1.52 -3.70
CA PHE A 3 4.34 -1.13 -2.32
C PHE A 3 3.53 -1.98 -1.36
N GLU A 4 4.15 -2.36 -0.25
CA GLU A 4 3.42 -2.91 0.90
C GLU A 4 3.57 -1.91 2.03
N LEU A 5 2.45 -1.44 2.53
CA LEU A 5 2.43 -0.39 3.55
C LEU A 5 1.73 -0.91 4.79
N THR A 6 2.38 -0.73 5.93
CA THR A 6 1.84 -1.17 7.22
C THR A 6 1.44 0.03 8.04
N ALA A 7 0.21 0.00 8.55
CA ALA A 7 -0.32 1.09 9.35
C ALA A 7 -0.02 0.86 10.85
N PRO A 8 0.02 1.94 11.64
CA PRO A 8 0.30 1.80 13.07
C PRO A 8 -0.87 1.23 13.87
N ASN A 9 -2.08 1.34 13.33
CA ASN A 9 -3.26 0.81 14.01
C ASN A 9 -4.39 0.64 13.01
N GLN A 10 -5.50 0.05 13.46
CA GLN A 10 -6.61 -0.28 12.58
C GLN A 10 -7.27 0.96 11.98
N LEU A 11 -7.42 2.02 12.76
CA LEU A 11 -8.04 3.23 12.27
C LEU A 11 -7.22 3.85 11.13
N ALA A 12 -5.91 3.90 11.31
CA ALA A 12 -5.03 4.44 10.28
C ALA A 12 -5.09 3.58 9.02
N LEU A 13 -5.15 2.25 9.19
CA LEU A 13 -5.29 1.36 8.05
C LEU A 13 -6.54 1.67 7.25
N GLU A 14 -7.68 1.77 7.94
CA GLU A 14 -8.95 1.99 7.27
C GLU A 14 -8.98 3.33 6.54
N ARG A 15 -8.47 4.37 7.18
CA ARG A 15 -8.45 5.69 6.56
C ARG A 15 -7.50 5.76 5.38
N ALA A 16 -6.31 5.18 5.53
CA ALA A 16 -5.34 5.19 4.45
C ALA A 16 -5.85 4.37 3.25
N PHE A 17 -6.44 3.21 3.53
CA PHE A 17 -6.99 2.36 2.50
C PHE A 17 -8.09 3.08 1.73
N TRP A 18 -9.01 3.72 2.47
CA TRP A 18 -10.11 4.45 1.84
C TRP A 18 -9.60 5.60 0.97
N GLU A 19 -8.64 6.36 1.48
CA GLU A 19 -8.09 7.47 0.70
C GLU A 19 -7.39 6.97 -0.55
N ALA A 20 -6.66 5.86 -0.44
CA ALA A 20 -6.00 5.27 -1.60
C ALA A 20 -7.01 4.88 -2.66
N GLU A 21 -8.16 4.34 -2.26
CA GLU A 21 -9.22 4.01 -3.20
C GLU A 21 -9.77 5.26 -3.88
N VAL A 22 -10.01 6.30 -3.10
CA VAL A 22 -10.62 7.53 -3.61
C VAL A 22 -9.73 8.19 -4.67
N ILE A 23 -8.42 8.16 -4.46
CA ILE A 23 -7.50 8.79 -5.42
C ILE A 23 -7.05 7.85 -6.52
N GLY A 24 -7.63 6.65 -6.58
CA GLY A 24 -7.41 5.76 -7.72
C GLY A 24 -6.18 4.87 -7.64
N LEU A 25 -5.64 4.63 -6.47
CA LEU A 25 -4.47 3.78 -6.32
C LEU A 25 -4.81 2.29 -6.27
N ASP A 26 -6.09 1.96 -6.10
CA ASP A 26 -6.59 0.59 -6.16
C ASP A 26 -5.88 -0.33 -5.15
N PRO A 27 -5.94 0.00 -3.86
CA PRO A 27 -5.25 -0.79 -2.85
C PRO A 27 -5.91 -2.14 -2.61
N GLU A 28 -5.11 -3.11 -2.16
CA GLU A 28 -5.60 -4.43 -1.81
C GLU A 28 -5.07 -4.82 -0.44
N LEU A 29 -5.91 -5.49 0.34
CA LEU A 29 -5.49 -5.94 1.66
C LEU A 29 -4.46 -7.05 1.52
N ASN A 30 -3.49 -7.03 2.43
CA ASN A 30 -2.44 -8.01 2.50
C ASN A 30 -2.79 -9.03 3.60
N SER A 31 -2.22 -10.22 3.53
CA SER A 31 -2.44 -11.21 4.58
C SER A 31 -1.75 -10.84 5.90
N GLN A 32 -0.77 -9.95 5.83
CA GLN A 32 -0.11 -9.44 7.04
C GLN A 32 -1.03 -8.46 7.77
N PRO A 33 -1.00 -8.43 9.10
CA PRO A 33 -1.85 -7.52 9.85
C PRO A 33 -1.54 -6.06 9.54
N LEU A 34 -2.58 -5.25 9.44
CA LEU A 34 -2.48 -3.80 9.25
C LEU A 34 -1.72 -3.40 7.99
N THR A 35 -1.67 -4.28 7.00
CA THR A 35 -0.86 -4.06 5.80
C THR A 35 -1.76 -4.09 4.56
N PHE A 36 -1.46 -3.23 3.60
CA PHE A 36 -2.14 -3.26 2.31
C PHE A 36 -1.13 -2.98 1.20
N ASN A 37 -1.52 -3.35 -0.01
CA ASN A 37 -0.63 -3.27 -1.17
C ASN A 37 -1.15 -2.27 -2.17
N ILE A 38 -0.23 -1.57 -2.83
CA ILE A 38 -0.56 -0.67 -3.92
C ILE A 38 0.41 -0.93 -5.06
N GLY A 39 -0.16 -1.21 -6.24
CA GLY A 39 0.63 -1.30 -7.46
C GLY A 39 0.37 -0.06 -8.30
N THR A 40 1.36 0.81 -8.42
CA THR A 40 1.18 2.07 -9.12
C THR A 40 2.50 2.64 -9.59
N GLY A 41 2.42 3.52 -10.59
CA GLY A 41 3.58 4.29 -11.01
C GLY A 41 3.68 5.64 -10.30
N SER A 42 2.73 5.96 -9.42
CA SER A 42 2.68 7.29 -8.81
C SER A 42 3.27 7.28 -7.41
N ILE A 43 4.58 7.40 -7.35
CA ILE A 43 5.29 7.44 -6.07
C ILE A 43 4.83 8.61 -5.22
N GLU A 44 4.52 9.74 -5.85
CA GLU A 44 4.11 10.93 -5.12
C GLU A 44 2.84 10.71 -4.32
N LYS A 45 1.86 10.06 -4.93
CA LYS A 45 0.59 9.78 -4.24
C LYS A 45 0.78 8.82 -3.08
N VAL A 46 1.60 7.80 -3.29
CA VAL A 46 1.88 6.82 -2.25
C VAL A 46 2.61 7.49 -1.08
N SER A 47 3.61 8.31 -1.39
CA SER A 47 4.37 9.01 -0.36
C SER A 47 3.48 9.93 0.47
N ARG A 48 2.52 10.59 -0.16
CA ARG A 48 1.61 11.48 0.54
C ARG A 48 0.76 10.73 1.55
N ILE A 49 0.20 9.60 1.14
CA ILE A 49 -0.60 8.78 2.05
C ILE A 49 0.28 8.21 3.16
N ARG A 50 1.46 7.71 2.80
CA ARG A 50 2.38 7.16 3.79
C ARG A 50 2.68 8.17 4.88
N ASP A 51 3.01 9.40 4.49
CA ASP A 51 3.38 10.43 5.46
C ASP A 51 2.19 10.89 6.27
N LYS A 52 1.02 10.99 5.63
CA LYS A 52 -0.18 11.46 6.30
C LYS A 52 -0.63 10.54 7.43
N TYR A 53 -0.49 9.24 7.23
CA TYR A 53 -0.98 8.25 8.17
C TYR A 53 0.13 7.50 8.90
N ASN A 54 1.36 7.94 8.75
CA ASN A 54 2.53 7.33 9.39
C ASN A 54 2.68 5.85 9.01
N LEU A 55 2.48 5.56 7.74
CA LEU A 55 2.62 4.19 7.25
C LEU A 55 4.10 3.85 7.09
N ILE A 56 4.40 2.56 7.22
CA ILE A 56 5.76 2.05 7.04
C ILE A 56 5.79 1.24 5.76
N GLU A 57 6.74 1.53 4.88
CA GLU A 57 6.94 0.70 3.70
C GLU A 57 7.64 -0.57 4.12
N SER A 58 6.86 -1.65 4.24
CA SER A 58 7.43 -2.93 4.62
C SER A 58 8.05 -3.65 3.43
N TYR A 59 7.68 -3.25 2.22
CA TYR A 59 8.25 -3.82 1.00
C TYR A 59 7.97 -2.90 -0.17
N THR A 60 8.95 -2.75 -1.06
CA THR A 60 8.79 -1.96 -2.27
C THR A 60 9.56 -2.64 -3.39
N SER A 61 8.96 -2.70 -4.57
CA SER A 61 9.56 -3.33 -5.72
C SER A 61 9.21 -2.53 -6.96
N ASP A 62 10.04 -2.65 -7.99
CA ASP A 62 9.78 -1.98 -9.24
C ASP A 62 8.60 -2.59 -9.99
N TYR A 63 8.25 -3.82 -9.68
CA TYR A 63 7.11 -4.48 -10.31
C TYR A 63 6.49 -5.45 -9.32
N GLU A 64 5.25 -5.83 -9.61
CA GLU A 64 4.49 -6.68 -8.71
C GLU A 64 5.09 -8.07 -8.63
N PRO A 65 5.18 -8.62 -7.43
CA PRO A 65 5.63 -9.98 -7.25
C PRO A 65 4.47 -10.94 -7.50
N THR A 66 3.94 -10.92 -8.68
CA THR A 66 2.82 -11.73 -8.91
C THR A 66 3.23 -13.14 -9.05
N GLY A 67 2.89 -13.43 -8.65
CA GLY A 67 3.09 -14.35 -8.78
C GLY A 67 3.86 -15.20 -9.22
N TYR A 68 4.30 -15.18 -9.32
CA TYR A 68 4.96 -15.79 -9.63
C TYR A 68 4.89 -16.79 -9.29
N THR A 69 4.46 -16.82 -9.18
CA THR A 69 4.19 -17.50 -8.93
C THR A 69 4.34 -18.42 -9.57
N GLY A 70 4.35 -18.55 -9.90
CA GLY A 70 4.57 -19.25 -10.39
C GLY A 70 5.53 -19.55 -10.95
N ARG A 71 5.87 -19.43 -10.98
CA ARG A 71 6.78 -19.62 -11.46
C ARG A 71 7.19 -20.38 -11.13
#